data_0f8716ce216e392122b4f76ea2a41dbc
#
_entry.id   0f8716ce216e392122b4f76ea2a41dbc
#
_cell.length_a   1.000
_cell.length_b   1.000
_cell.length_c   1.000
_cell.angle_alpha   90.00
_cell.angle_beta   90.00
_cell.angle_gamma   90.00
#
_symmetry.space_group_name_H-M   'P 1'
#
loop_
_entity.id
_entity.type
_entity.pdbx_description
1 polymer ?
#
loop_
_entity_poly.entity_id
_entity_poly.type
_entity_poly.pdbx_seq_one_letter_code
_entity_poly.pdbx_strand_id
1 'polypeptide(L)'
;TTIVNDNNLTPSRRSLCYYELVKLLSRRLKTLENTYDYVILFCKQLSSTIEQLCSQKDNQTVILNDIINGVTNGILIFLADTTAVSSMDANEPSIALASVIDLLHEQPNINILDSFILTIDDERLLMCLNRLGQLSHWACSTTKPSQWLVSIWTLLLQRERSLLVADSACSVIPGLIESLDNLLCVNNVIVVLCWILVNQPHHLLTFGETLRKKMSLLFDCNANIMLNTEFLNLIESCRYALNSLIDEQPTDIDSLKSLLQTLPRSKQSAARDIRLLKCQITSISSSSNSIKIRTHDKVGLVNIGNTCYLNAIVQALYACTEFRNNLLSIQPSANNELLKSLQNLFGFLALSHRPIYHPEKFWLQAKPVYFERNHQQDCQEFLRHLLDSLHEEAKKQTNELVKRHLMGTMVHVCKCSNCSQVTQSRDPFYEVSIGLNDGTNSVADTDQGNFELQSLIDHMFDWEQLVGDDQYACETCGQKQDATRRMFITSYPNYLVLLLKRFIRNKLTGKYEKCLAKTTLPMTITLPTTNEPVTYRLIAIVIHHGLSMNSGHYYSFVLHNDIWWLFNDTHVESLSFDSVCKHFEKFSSASPYVIMYEKQKNETEPIAKPIISSALQSTVDRDNAMYSQEQVT
;
A
#
# COMPACT_ATOMS: atom_id res chain seq x y z
N THR A 1 6.38 18.82 -39.35
CA THR A 1 6.37 18.38 -40.80
C THR A 1 7.60 17.57 -41.16
N THR A 2 8.81 17.98 -40.78
CA THR A 2 10.05 17.22 -41.08
C THR A 2 10.08 15.84 -40.40
N ILE A 3 9.67 15.74 -39.15
CA ILE A 3 9.65 14.49 -38.40
C ILE A 3 8.57 13.51 -38.92
N VAL A 4 7.45 14.04 -39.40
CA VAL A 4 6.31 13.27 -39.90
C VAL A 4 6.58 12.68 -41.29
N ASN A 5 7.31 13.41 -42.11
CA ASN A 5 7.57 13.03 -43.53
C ASN A 5 8.85 12.20 -43.71
N ASP A 6 9.61 11.93 -42.64
CA ASP A 6 10.83 11.13 -42.73
C ASP A 6 10.51 9.64 -42.55
N ASN A 7 10.34 8.94 -43.66
CA ASN A 7 10.09 7.50 -43.71
C ASN A 7 11.25 6.64 -43.15
N ASN A 8 12.42 7.25 -42.87
CA ASN A 8 13.59 6.55 -42.34
C ASN A 8 13.64 6.52 -40.80
N LEU A 9 12.74 7.21 -40.12
CA LEU A 9 12.68 7.21 -38.63
C LEU A 9 11.93 6.00 -38.12
N THR A 10 12.61 5.20 -37.30
CA THR A 10 11.95 4.10 -36.54
C THR A 10 10.95 4.67 -35.52
N PRO A 11 9.92 3.90 -35.11
CA PRO A 11 8.95 4.34 -34.10
C PRO A 11 9.60 4.87 -32.81
N SER A 12 10.66 4.22 -32.32
CA SER A 12 11.41 4.63 -31.13
C SER A 12 12.13 5.99 -31.33
N ARG A 13 12.68 6.25 -32.52
CA ARG A 13 13.31 7.54 -32.83
C ARG A 13 12.26 8.66 -32.97
N ARG A 14 11.09 8.37 -33.52
CA ARG A 14 9.98 9.33 -33.56
C ARG A 14 9.52 9.71 -32.16
N SER A 15 9.33 8.75 -31.26
CA SER A 15 8.97 9.02 -29.85
C SER A 15 9.99 9.90 -29.15
N LEU A 16 11.29 9.67 -29.38
CA LEU A 16 12.36 10.51 -28.84
C LEU A 16 12.30 11.93 -29.38
N CYS A 17 12.03 12.09 -30.68
CA CYS A 17 11.88 13.41 -31.30
C CYS A 17 10.68 14.18 -30.73
N TYR A 18 9.55 13.51 -30.48
CA TYR A 18 8.39 14.13 -29.84
C TYR A 18 8.67 14.52 -28.38
N TYR A 19 9.38 13.70 -27.64
CA TYR A 19 9.83 14.01 -26.28
C TYR A 19 10.72 15.27 -26.25
N GLU A 20 11.75 15.35 -27.12
CA GLU A 20 12.62 16.52 -27.21
C GLU A 20 11.85 17.77 -27.68
N LEU A 21 10.87 17.62 -28.56
CA LEU A 21 9.99 18.72 -28.97
C LEU A 21 9.17 19.25 -27.80
N VAL A 22 8.55 18.36 -27.00
CA VAL A 22 7.79 18.73 -25.79
C VAL A 22 8.69 19.42 -24.78
N LYS A 23 9.90 18.94 -24.58
CA LYS A 23 10.92 19.52 -23.68
C LYS A 23 11.38 20.91 -24.14
N LEU A 24 11.59 21.09 -25.45
CA LEU A 24 11.92 22.38 -26.03
C LEU A 24 10.77 23.39 -25.92
N LEU A 25 9.54 22.96 -26.19
CA LEU A 25 8.34 23.80 -26.01
C LEU A 25 8.18 24.22 -24.55
N SER A 26 8.31 23.29 -23.61
CA SER A 26 8.26 23.59 -22.18
C SER A 26 9.33 24.59 -21.74
N ARG A 27 10.58 24.49 -22.24
CA ARG A 27 11.66 25.44 -21.96
C ARG A 27 11.40 26.81 -22.57
N ARG A 28 10.90 26.88 -23.81
CA ARG A 28 10.57 28.14 -24.50
C ARG A 28 9.42 28.86 -23.86
N LEU A 29 8.39 28.14 -23.42
CA LEU A 29 7.23 28.72 -22.73
C LEU A 29 7.61 29.32 -21.37
N LYS A 30 8.65 28.78 -20.69
CA LYS A 30 9.22 29.39 -19.46
C LYS A 30 9.90 30.74 -19.70
N THR A 31 10.45 30.97 -20.88
CA THR A 31 11.17 32.22 -21.23
C THR A 31 10.26 33.30 -21.81
N LEU A 32 9.00 32.98 -22.12
CA LEU A 32 7.99 33.94 -22.55
C LEU A 32 7.39 34.57 -21.28
N GLU A 33 7.77 35.79 -21.01
CA GLU A 33 7.25 36.56 -19.85
C GLU A 33 5.73 36.72 -19.93
N ASN A 34 5.03 36.12 -18.97
CA ASN A 34 4.07 36.80 -18.09
C ASN A 34 2.67 37.14 -18.55
N THR A 35 2.06 36.48 -19.52
CA THR A 35 0.59 36.47 -19.49
C THR A 35 0.08 35.08 -19.83
N TYR A 36 -0.56 34.45 -18.86
CA TYR A 36 -1.30 33.18 -18.92
C TYR A 36 -2.12 33.06 -20.23
N ASP A 37 -2.80 34.15 -20.61
CA ASP A 37 -3.61 34.22 -21.82
C ASP A 37 -2.81 34.07 -23.12
N TYR A 38 -1.59 34.60 -23.17
CA TYR A 38 -0.73 34.48 -24.36
C TYR A 38 -0.24 33.05 -24.59
N VAL A 39 0.10 32.35 -23.53
CA VAL A 39 0.59 30.96 -23.62
C VAL A 39 -0.55 30.03 -24.02
N ILE A 40 -1.73 30.21 -23.45
CA ILE A 40 -2.93 29.45 -23.85
C ILE A 40 -3.31 29.75 -25.30
N LEU A 41 -3.30 31.02 -25.70
CA LEU A 41 -3.61 31.41 -27.06
C LEU A 41 -2.61 30.81 -28.07
N PHE A 42 -1.31 30.83 -27.74
CA PHE A 42 -0.27 30.22 -28.56
C PHE A 42 -0.48 28.71 -28.70
N CYS A 43 -0.79 28.00 -27.62
CA CYS A 43 -1.03 26.56 -27.66
C CYS A 43 -2.32 26.22 -28.40
N LYS A 44 -3.39 26.99 -28.25
CA LYS A 44 -4.62 26.86 -29.05
C LYS A 44 -4.37 27.09 -30.53
N GLN A 45 -3.57 28.09 -30.88
CA GLN A 45 -3.19 28.34 -32.27
C GLN A 45 -2.30 27.23 -32.83
N LEU A 46 -1.38 26.69 -32.02
CA LEU A 46 -0.55 25.55 -32.42
C LEU A 46 -1.39 24.29 -32.65
N SER A 47 -2.34 24.00 -31.76
CA SER A 47 -3.30 22.89 -31.89
C SER A 47 -4.14 23.05 -33.16
N SER A 48 -4.74 24.22 -33.35
CA SER A 48 -5.55 24.53 -34.56
C SER A 48 -4.71 24.45 -35.85
N THR A 49 -3.46 24.88 -35.80
CA THR A 49 -2.54 24.77 -36.96
C THR A 49 -2.19 23.32 -37.27
N ILE A 50 -1.96 22.50 -36.24
CA ILE A 50 -1.75 21.05 -36.38
C ILE A 50 -2.99 20.39 -37.00
N GLU A 51 -4.19 20.72 -36.48
CA GLU A 51 -5.46 20.22 -37.04
C GLU A 51 -5.69 20.64 -38.47
N GLN A 52 -5.39 21.90 -38.83
CA GLN A 52 -5.50 22.42 -40.21
C GLN A 52 -4.51 21.77 -41.15
N LEU A 53 -3.25 21.56 -40.74
CA LEU A 53 -2.26 20.84 -41.52
C LEU A 53 -2.64 19.39 -41.78
N CYS A 54 -3.40 18.81 -40.85
CA CYS A 54 -3.91 17.46 -40.94
C CYS A 54 -5.18 17.34 -41.80
N SER A 55 -5.97 18.37 -42.00
CA SER A 55 -7.24 18.34 -42.74
C SER A 55 -7.15 18.37 -44.26
N GLN A 56 -5.97 18.43 -44.84
CA GLN A 56 -5.80 18.72 -46.31
C GLN A 56 -5.62 17.53 -47.26
N LYS A 57 -5.60 16.25 -46.87
CA LYS A 57 -5.42 15.08 -47.80
C LYS A 57 -6.08 13.77 -47.32
N ASP A 58 -6.61 12.98 -48.27
CA ASP A 58 -7.45 11.78 -48.04
C ASP A 58 -6.81 10.51 -47.41
N ASN A 59 -5.51 10.50 -47.11
CA ASN A 59 -4.83 9.38 -46.40
C ASN A 59 -4.43 9.73 -44.95
N GLN A 60 -5.12 10.63 -44.30
CA GLN A 60 -4.60 11.42 -43.19
C GLN A 60 -4.96 10.93 -41.81
N THR A 61 -5.98 10.12 -41.63
CA THR A 61 -6.41 9.63 -40.32
C THR A 61 -5.33 8.78 -39.63
N VAL A 62 -4.55 8.02 -40.39
CA VAL A 62 -3.46 7.18 -39.83
C VAL A 62 -2.30 8.06 -39.39
N ILE A 63 -1.88 9.03 -40.23
CA ILE A 63 -0.76 9.94 -39.92
C ILE A 63 -1.10 10.86 -38.75
N LEU A 64 -2.33 11.36 -38.69
CA LEU A 64 -2.80 12.19 -37.59
C LEU A 64 -2.80 11.41 -36.27
N ASN A 65 -3.30 10.19 -36.28
CA ASN A 65 -3.27 9.32 -35.11
C ASN A 65 -1.84 9.01 -34.64
N ASP A 66 -0.90 8.78 -35.56
CA ASP A 66 0.50 8.56 -35.22
C ASP A 66 1.14 9.79 -34.58
N ILE A 67 0.82 11.00 -35.07
CA ILE A 67 1.31 12.26 -34.47
C ILE A 67 0.73 12.44 -33.07
N ILE A 68 -0.58 12.32 -32.92
CA ILE A 68 -1.27 12.45 -31.62
C ILE A 68 -0.71 11.44 -30.64
N ASN A 69 -0.57 10.20 -31.06
CA ASN A 69 -0.03 9.12 -30.24
C ASN A 69 1.43 9.39 -29.83
N GLY A 70 2.25 9.88 -30.75
CA GLY A 70 3.64 10.23 -30.48
C GLY A 70 3.78 11.41 -29.52
N VAL A 71 2.96 12.46 -29.69
CA VAL A 71 2.93 13.62 -28.79
C VAL A 71 2.44 13.21 -27.40
N THR A 72 1.39 12.40 -27.33
CA THR A 72 0.84 11.84 -26.10
C THR A 72 1.91 11.09 -25.30
N ASN A 73 2.60 10.15 -25.95
CA ASN A 73 3.66 9.38 -25.32
C ASN A 73 4.84 10.29 -24.88
N GLY A 74 5.20 11.26 -25.71
CA GLY A 74 6.23 12.25 -25.38
C GLY A 74 5.89 13.07 -24.13
N ILE A 75 4.62 13.47 -23.96
CA ILE A 75 4.14 14.20 -22.76
C ILE A 75 4.16 13.31 -21.53
N LEU A 76 3.70 12.06 -21.64
CA LEU A 76 3.73 11.11 -20.52
C LEU A 76 5.16 10.85 -20.04
N ILE A 77 6.11 10.64 -20.98
CA ILE A 77 7.53 10.48 -20.66
C ILE A 77 8.09 11.74 -20.00
N PHE A 78 7.71 12.94 -20.48
CA PHE A 78 8.12 14.19 -19.88
C PHE A 78 7.56 14.39 -18.46
N LEU A 79 6.31 14.04 -18.22
CA LEU A 79 5.69 14.03 -16.89
C LEU A 79 6.37 13.05 -15.94
N ALA A 80 6.95 12.00 -16.46
CA ALA A 80 7.69 10.97 -15.73
C ALA A 80 9.19 11.26 -15.58
N ASP A 81 9.73 12.31 -16.21
CA ASP A 81 11.16 12.61 -16.19
C ASP A 81 11.58 13.30 -14.89
N THR A 82 12.49 12.67 -14.15
CA THR A 82 13.05 13.18 -12.90
C THR A 82 13.96 14.40 -13.14
N THR A 83 14.64 14.46 -14.28
CA THR A 83 15.61 15.52 -14.59
C THR A 83 14.98 16.79 -15.13
N ALA A 84 13.82 16.69 -15.75
CA ALA A 84 13.09 17.84 -16.31
C ALA A 84 12.58 18.81 -15.25
N VAL A 85 12.57 18.42 -13.98
CA VAL A 85 11.89 19.11 -12.85
C VAL A 85 12.85 19.70 -11.83
N SER A 86 14.14 19.39 -11.87
CA SER A 86 15.12 20.01 -10.94
C SER A 86 15.20 21.54 -11.02
N SER A 87 14.48 22.16 -11.95
CA SER A 87 14.35 23.61 -12.12
C SER A 87 12.92 24.14 -11.87
N MET A 88 11.99 23.29 -11.42
CA MET A 88 10.64 23.69 -11.01
C MET A 88 10.61 23.65 -9.47
N ASP A 89 10.22 24.74 -8.84
CA ASP A 89 9.86 24.71 -7.43
C ASP A 89 8.85 23.57 -7.24
N ALA A 90 9.11 22.71 -6.28
CA ALA A 90 8.42 21.43 -6.11
C ALA A 90 6.90 21.57 -5.86
N ASN A 91 6.39 22.81 -5.69
CA ASN A 91 5.04 23.10 -5.26
C ASN A 91 4.17 23.87 -6.28
N GLU A 92 4.70 24.31 -7.44
CA GLU A 92 3.87 25.01 -8.42
C GLU A 92 3.97 24.38 -9.82
N PRO A 93 2.84 23.89 -10.36
CA PRO A 93 2.78 23.43 -11.75
C PRO A 93 3.05 24.61 -12.69
N SER A 94 3.95 24.45 -13.67
CA SER A 94 4.26 25.54 -14.59
C SER A 94 3.15 25.72 -15.62
N ILE A 95 2.85 26.98 -15.97
CA ILE A 95 1.97 27.38 -17.08
C ILE A 95 2.36 26.64 -18.37
N ALA A 96 3.67 26.48 -18.60
CA ALA A 96 4.21 25.74 -19.73
C ALA A 96 3.76 24.27 -19.79
N LEU A 97 3.69 23.58 -18.64
CA LEU A 97 3.26 22.20 -18.58
C LEU A 97 1.75 22.07 -18.84
N ALA A 98 0.93 22.94 -18.24
CA ALA A 98 -0.50 22.98 -18.49
C ALA A 98 -0.82 23.23 -19.97
N SER A 99 -0.10 24.16 -20.60
CA SER A 99 -0.25 24.49 -22.02
C SER A 99 0.15 23.35 -22.94
N VAL A 100 1.15 22.58 -22.56
CA VAL A 100 1.56 21.38 -23.32
C VAL A 100 0.50 20.28 -23.21
N ILE A 101 -0.13 20.14 -22.05
CA ILE A 101 -1.21 19.17 -21.85
C ILE A 101 -2.48 19.54 -22.63
N ASP A 102 -2.72 20.83 -22.89
CA ASP A 102 -3.79 21.29 -23.78
C ASP A 102 -3.66 20.79 -25.23
N LEU A 103 -2.47 20.39 -25.65
CA LEU A 103 -2.24 19.72 -26.93
C LEU A 103 -2.72 18.26 -26.96
N LEU A 104 -2.98 17.67 -25.80
CA LEU A 104 -3.48 16.30 -25.71
C LEU A 104 -4.93 16.21 -26.18
N HIS A 105 -5.31 15.02 -26.66
CA HIS A 105 -6.71 14.71 -26.96
C HIS A 105 -7.54 14.68 -25.66
N GLU A 106 -8.81 15.03 -25.72
CA GLU A 106 -9.70 15.00 -24.56
C GLU A 106 -9.81 13.59 -23.96
N GLN A 107 -9.85 12.57 -24.81
CA GLN A 107 -9.83 11.18 -24.35
C GLN A 107 -8.49 10.51 -24.67
N PRO A 108 -7.80 9.99 -23.67
CA PRO A 108 -6.53 9.30 -23.88
C PRO A 108 -6.77 7.97 -24.63
N ASN A 109 -5.90 7.67 -25.58
CA ASN A 109 -5.89 6.37 -26.24
C ASN A 109 -5.44 5.30 -25.22
N ILE A 110 -6.35 4.40 -24.86
CA ILE A 110 -6.12 3.35 -23.85
C ILE A 110 -4.89 2.50 -24.20
N ASN A 111 -4.65 2.18 -25.47
CA ASN A 111 -3.52 1.35 -25.88
C ASN A 111 -2.17 2.05 -25.62
N ILE A 112 -2.13 3.38 -25.74
CA ILE A 112 -0.91 4.16 -25.46
C ILE A 112 -0.66 4.23 -23.98
N LEU A 113 -1.70 4.51 -23.19
CA LEU A 113 -1.60 4.51 -21.74
C LEU A 113 -1.16 3.15 -21.22
N ASP A 114 -1.72 2.09 -21.76
CA ASP A 114 -1.38 0.73 -21.40
C ASP A 114 0.08 0.38 -21.73
N SER A 115 0.54 0.73 -22.95
CA SER A 115 1.94 0.58 -23.34
C SER A 115 2.87 1.40 -22.45
N PHE A 116 2.51 2.64 -22.10
CA PHE A 116 3.28 3.50 -21.21
C PHE A 116 3.41 2.89 -19.81
N ILE A 117 2.29 2.42 -19.22
CA ILE A 117 2.25 1.77 -17.90
C ILE A 117 3.14 0.52 -17.87
N LEU A 118 3.24 -0.22 -18.97
CA LEU A 118 4.05 -1.44 -19.05
C LEU A 118 5.55 -1.17 -19.22
N THR A 119 5.93 -0.03 -19.79
CA THR A 119 7.31 0.28 -20.13
C THR A 119 8.03 1.15 -19.11
N ILE A 120 7.28 1.79 -18.20
CA ILE A 120 7.82 2.72 -17.22
C ILE A 120 7.94 2.07 -15.84
N ASP A 121 8.97 2.41 -15.08
CA ASP A 121 9.10 2.00 -13.68
C ASP A 121 8.10 2.74 -12.78
N ASP A 122 7.83 2.16 -11.60
CA ASP A 122 6.82 2.66 -10.66
C ASP A 122 7.11 4.06 -10.14
N GLU A 123 8.38 4.40 -9.94
CA GLU A 123 8.80 5.70 -9.44
C GLU A 123 8.44 6.82 -10.41
N ARG A 124 8.80 6.63 -11.67
CA ARG A 124 8.49 7.57 -12.74
C ARG A 124 6.99 7.64 -13.01
N LEU A 125 6.30 6.51 -12.92
CA LEU A 125 4.84 6.47 -13.04
C LEU A 125 4.16 7.23 -11.92
N LEU A 126 4.56 7.02 -10.66
CA LEU A 126 4.03 7.76 -9.51
C LEU A 126 4.26 9.28 -9.64
N MET A 127 5.44 9.67 -10.14
CA MET A 127 5.74 11.08 -10.41
C MET A 127 4.80 11.66 -11.49
N CYS A 128 4.56 10.92 -12.57
CA CYS A 128 3.59 11.30 -13.60
C CYS A 128 2.18 11.49 -13.03
N LEU A 129 1.72 10.54 -12.19
CA LEU A 129 0.41 10.59 -11.56
C LEU A 129 0.27 11.80 -10.62
N ASN A 130 1.27 12.06 -9.78
CA ASN A 130 1.26 13.18 -8.85
C ASN A 130 1.24 14.52 -9.59
N ARG A 131 1.99 14.65 -10.69
CA ARG A 131 1.98 15.85 -11.54
C ARG A 131 0.64 16.06 -12.25
N LEU A 132 0.03 15.01 -12.78
CA LEU A 132 -1.34 15.09 -13.34
C LEU A 132 -2.35 15.48 -12.26
N GLY A 133 -2.18 14.97 -11.03
CA GLY A 133 -2.98 15.36 -9.88
C GLY A 133 -2.86 16.85 -9.55
N GLN A 134 -1.63 17.37 -9.45
CA GLN A 134 -1.38 18.80 -9.22
C GLN A 134 -2.01 19.66 -10.32
N LEU A 135 -1.89 19.26 -11.58
CA LEU A 135 -2.53 19.97 -12.70
C LEU A 135 -4.05 19.91 -12.66
N SER A 136 -4.63 18.85 -12.08
CA SER A 136 -6.09 18.71 -11.98
C SER A 136 -6.74 19.70 -11.03
N HIS A 137 -6.01 20.19 -10.01
CA HIS A 137 -6.50 21.20 -9.07
C HIS A 137 -5.90 22.61 -9.29
N TRP A 138 -5.13 22.78 -10.34
CA TRP A 138 -4.60 24.08 -10.72
C TRP A 138 -5.63 24.87 -11.54
N ALA A 139 -5.57 26.20 -11.50
CA ALA A 139 -6.47 27.11 -12.20
C ALA A 139 -6.29 27.06 -13.74
N CYS A 140 -6.40 25.87 -14.29
CA CYS A 140 -6.29 25.54 -15.70
C CYS A 140 -7.71 25.36 -16.26
N SER A 141 -7.99 25.92 -17.44
CA SER A 141 -9.31 25.85 -18.06
C SER A 141 -9.64 24.50 -18.70
N THR A 142 -8.76 23.49 -18.62
CA THR A 142 -8.95 22.22 -19.31
C THR A 142 -9.27 21.06 -18.38
N THR A 143 -10.11 20.13 -18.86
CA THR A 143 -10.49 18.90 -18.13
C THR A 143 -9.51 17.76 -18.37
N LYS A 144 -8.55 17.94 -19.25
CA LYS A 144 -7.65 16.86 -19.74
C LYS A 144 -6.80 16.21 -18.65
N PRO A 145 -6.11 16.96 -17.74
CA PRO A 145 -5.30 16.33 -16.70
C PRO A 145 -6.08 15.39 -15.80
N SER A 146 -7.29 15.77 -15.39
CA SER A 146 -8.15 14.97 -14.53
C SER A 146 -8.66 13.71 -15.24
N GLN A 147 -9.05 13.82 -16.51
CA GLN A 147 -9.48 12.67 -17.32
C GLN A 147 -8.34 11.67 -17.55
N TRP A 148 -7.14 12.18 -17.81
CA TRP A 148 -5.95 11.34 -17.99
C TRP A 148 -5.56 10.63 -16.71
N LEU A 149 -5.56 11.34 -15.58
CA LEU A 149 -5.27 10.78 -14.27
C LEU A 149 -6.24 9.64 -13.93
N VAL A 150 -7.53 9.89 -14.09
CA VAL A 150 -8.59 8.90 -13.83
C VAL A 150 -8.45 7.69 -14.76
N SER A 151 -8.12 7.90 -16.04
CA SER A 151 -7.93 6.81 -17.00
C SER A 151 -6.72 5.94 -16.65
N ILE A 152 -5.59 6.53 -16.25
CA ILE A 152 -4.41 5.79 -15.83
C ILE A 152 -4.69 5.03 -14.52
N TRP A 153 -5.33 5.67 -13.54
CA TRP A 153 -5.72 4.99 -12.30
C TRP A 153 -6.67 3.81 -12.56
N THR A 154 -7.61 3.96 -13.49
CA THR A 154 -8.53 2.89 -13.89
C THR A 154 -7.77 1.70 -14.47
N LEU A 155 -6.83 1.94 -15.36
CA LEU A 155 -5.97 0.89 -15.92
C LEU A 155 -5.08 0.24 -14.87
N LEU A 156 -4.53 1.01 -13.93
CA LEU A 156 -3.71 0.50 -12.83
C LEU A 156 -4.52 -0.43 -11.91
N LEU A 157 -5.77 -0.07 -11.57
CA LEU A 157 -6.66 -0.96 -10.81
C LEU A 157 -6.97 -2.24 -11.57
N GLN A 158 -7.24 -2.16 -12.88
CA GLN A 158 -7.46 -3.34 -13.73
C GLN A 158 -6.23 -4.26 -13.81
N ARG A 159 -5.03 -3.70 -13.61
CA ARG A 159 -3.75 -4.42 -13.58
C ARG A 159 -3.29 -4.79 -12.17
N GLU A 160 -4.18 -4.71 -11.18
CA GLU A 160 -3.92 -5.05 -9.78
C GLU A 160 -2.79 -4.20 -9.13
N ARG A 161 -2.47 -3.03 -9.71
CA ARG A 161 -1.47 -2.08 -9.18
C ARG A 161 -2.13 -1.02 -8.26
N SER A 162 -3.00 -1.47 -7.36
CA SER A 162 -3.80 -0.62 -6.46
C SER A 162 -2.96 0.24 -5.52
N LEU A 163 -1.75 -0.20 -5.16
CA LEU A 163 -0.84 0.56 -4.29
C LEU A 163 -0.43 1.89 -4.90
N LEU A 164 -0.07 1.91 -6.19
CA LEU A 164 0.30 3.14 -6.89
C LEU A 164 -0.87 4.13 -6.95
N VAL A 165 -2.09 3.59 -7.12
CA VAL A 165 -3.31 4.42 -7.11
C VAL A 165 -3.54 5.01 -5.73
N ALA A 166 -3.43 4.19 -4.66
CA ALA A 166 -3.63 4.64 -3.29
C ALA A 166 -2.59 5.70 -2.88
N ASP A 167 -1.33 5.50 -3.20
CA ASP A 167 -0.24 6.43 -2.86
C ASP A 167 -0.37 7.76 -3.61
N SER A 168 -0.64 7.69 -4.92
CA SER A 168 -0.92 8.89 -5.72
C SER A 168 -2.17 9.62 -5.22
N ALA A 169 -3.27 8.91 -4.89
CA ALA A 169 -4.48 9.52 -4.36
C ALA A 169 -4.22 10.23 -3.02
N CYS A 170 -3.49 9.59 -2.09
CA CYS A 170 -3.10 10.23 -0.82
C CYS A 170 -2.33 11.54 -1.03
N SER A 171 -1.44 11.57 -2.01
CA SER A 171 -0.64 12.76 -2.34
C SER A 171 -1.50 13.90 -2.93
N VAL A 172 -2.52 13.57 -3.70
CA VAL A 172 -3.30 14.52 -4.50
C VAL A 172 -4.52 15.07 -3.75
N ILE A 173 -5.17 14.27 -2.89
CA ILE A 173 -6.42 14.63 -2.18
C ILE A 173 -6.36 15.96 -1.43
N PRO A 174 -5.32 16.31 -0.66
CA PRO A 174 -5.27 17.58 0.07
C PRO A 174 -5.43 18.78 -0.85
N GLY A 175 -4.69 18.85 -1.96
CA GLY A 175 -4.76 19.92 -2.94
C GLY A 175 -6.12 19.98 -3.66
N LEU A 176 -6.74 18.82 -3.93
CA LEU A 176 -8.08 18.77 -4.49
C LEU A 176 -9.13 19.38 -3.54
N ILE A 177 -9.10 19.00 -2.27
CA ILE A 177 -10.05 19.54 -1.27
C ILE A 177 -9.86 21.04 -1.08
N GLU A 178 -8.63 21.51 -1.03
CA GLU A 178 -8.31 22.92 -0.90
C GLU A 178 -8.88 23.74 -2.06
N SER A 179 -8.83 23.21 -3.28
CA SER A 179 -9.22 23.89 -4.52
C SER A 179 -10.71 23.78 -4.86
N LEU A 180 -11.56 23.23 -3.99
CA LEU A 180 -13.02 23.10 -4.23
C LEU A 180 -13.77 24.44 -4.37
N ASP A 181 -13.23 25.54 -3.87
CA ASP A 181 -13.78 26.91 -4.01
C ASP A 181 -13.24 27.65 -5.25
N ASN A 182 -12.28 27.08 -5.95
CA ASN A 182 -11.73 27.69 -7.15
C ASN A 182 -12.59 27.38 -8.38
N LEU A 183 -13.38 28.36 -8.81
CA LEU A 183 -14.32 28.22 -9.94
C LEU A 183 -13.65 27.82 -11.26
N LEU A 184 -12.34 28.06 -11.41
CA LEU A 184 -11.62 27.72 -12.65
C LEU A 184 -11.28 26.23 -12.78
N CYS A 185 -11.12 25.50 -11.67
CA CYS A 185 -10.74 24.10 -11.68
C CYS A 185 -11.71 23.17 -10.95
N VAL A 186 -12.76 23.71 -10.32
CA VAL A 186 -13.68 22.92 -9.48
C VAL A 186 -14.28 21.70 -10.17
N ASN A 187 -14.62 21.79 -11.44
CA ASN A 187 -15.16 20.66 -12.19
C ASN A 187 -14.14 19.51 -12.32
N ASN A 188 -12.88 19.86 -12.59
CA ASN A 188 -11.78 18.89 -12.66
C ASN A 188 -11.54 18.22 -11.31
N VAL A 189 -11.54 19.03 -10.26
CA VAL A 189 -11.39 18.59 -8.86
C VAL A 189 -12.49 17.61 -8.48
N ILE A 190 -13.74 17.94 -8.78
CA ILE A 190 -14.89 17.10 -8.47
C ILE A 190 -14.81 15.74 -9.21
N VAL A 191 -14.44 15.74 -10.48
CA VAL A 191 -14.29 14.50 -11.27
C VAL A 191 -13.31 13.54 -10.60
N VAL A 192 -12.14 14.05 -10.19
CA VAL A 192 -11.11 13.24 -9.53
C VAL A 192 -11.56 12.77 -8.15
N LEU A 193 -12.14 13.67 -7.33
CA LEU A 193 -12.66 13.30 -6.00
C LEU A 193 -13.78 12.26 -6.08
N CYS A 194 -14.72 12.42 -7.02
CA CYS A 194 -15.79 11.44 -7.22
C CYS A 194 -15.22 10.06 -7.57
N TRP A 195 -14.23 10.02 -8.45
CA TRP A 195 -13.59 8.75 -8.82
C TRP A 195 -12.89 8.10 -7.61
N ILE A 196 -12.13 8.88 -6.81
CA ILE A 196 -11.47 8.38 -5.60
C ILE A 196 -12.50 7.83 -4.62
N LEU A 197 -13.54 8.57 -4.29
CA LEU A 197 -14.57 8.17 -3.33
C LEU A 197 -15.30 6.89 -3.74
N VAL A 198 -15.49 6.67 -5.03
CA VAL A 198 -16.18 5.48 -5.54
C VAL A 198 -15.27 4.24 -5.58
N ASN A 199 -13.99 4.42 -5.96
CA ASN A 199 -13.07 3.29 -6.19
C ASN A 199 -12.11 3.04 -5.02
N GLN A 200 -11.91 4.05 -4.15
CA GLN A 200 -11.02 4.03 -2.99
C GLN A 200 -11.72 4.67 -1.77
N PRO A 201 -12.89 4.16 -1.31
CA PRO A 201 -13.74 4.81 -0.30
C PRO A 201 -13.05 5.01 1.05
N HIS A 202 -12.06 4.20 1.40
CA HIS A 202 -11.31 4.28 2.65
C HIS A 202 -10.53 5.60 2.81
N HIS A 203 -10.21 6.32 1.73
CA HIS A 203 -9.63 7.66 1.85
C HIS A 203 -10.55 8.65 2.58
N LEU A 204 -11.86 8.37 2.61
CA LEU A 204 -12.82 9.17 3.37
C LEU A 204 -12.53 9.11 4.89
N LEU A 205 -11.99 8.02 5.41
CA LEU A 205 -11.59 7.88 6.81
C LEU A 205 -10.49 8.87 7.19
N THR A 206 -9.57 9.12 6.28
CA THR A 206 -8.43 10.03 6.50
C THR A 206 -8.78 11.49 6.23
N PHE A 207 -9.50 11.75 5.14
CA PHE A 207 -9.74 13.11 4.65
C PHE A 207 -11.18 13.60 4.82
N GLY A 208 -12.08 12.77 5.36
CA GLY A 208 -13.51 13.06 5.46
C GLY A 208 -13.82 14.31 6.28
N GLU A 209 -13.13 14.53 7.39
CA GLU A 209 -13.35 15.72 8.21
C GLU A 209 -12.86 17.01 7.52
N THR A 210 -11.75 16.95 6.81
CA THR A 210 -11.23 18.07 6.00
C THR A 210 -12.20 18.39 4.87
N LEU A 211 -12.70 17.38 4.18
CA LEU A 211 -13.71 17.52 3.14
C LEU A 211 -15.02 18.09 3.69
N ARG A 212 -15.49 17.61 4.86
CA ARG A 212 -16.67 18.12 5.55
C ARG A 212 -16.57 19.61 5.85
N LYS A 213 -15.43 20.04 6.45
CA LYS A 213 -15.19 21.46 6.77
C LYS A 213 -15.26 22.32 5.52
N LYS A 214 -14.59 21.90 4.44
CA LYS A 214 -14.59 22.64 3.18
C LYS A 214 -15.98 22.70 2.55
N MET A 215 -16.72 21.58 2.53
CA MET A 215 -18.10 21.54 2.04
C MET A 215 -19.04 22.44 2.85
N SER A 216 -18.95 22.42 4.20
CA SER A 216 -19.76 23.29 5.04
C SER A 216 -19.52 24.75 4.72
N LEU A 217 -18.27 25.20 4.63
CA LEU A 217 -17.91 26.58 4.26
C LEU A 217 -18.48 26.99 2.90
N LEU A 218 -18.41 26.09 1.89
CA LEU A 218 -18.93 26.37 0.56
C LEU A 218 -20.45 26.52 0.54
N PHE A 219 -21.16 25.71 1.33
CA PHE A 219 -22.62 25.75 1.40
C PHE A 219 -23.13 26.98 2.18
N ASP A 220 -22.41 27.37 3.24
CA ASP A 220 -22.74 28.55 4.02
C ASP A 220 -22.54 29.87 3.22
N CYS A 221 -21.56 29.87 2.32
CA CYS A 221 -21.20 31.07 1.52
C CYS A 221 -22.04 31.23 0.24
N ASN A 222 -22.60 30.15 -0.34
CA ASN A 222 -23.28 30.23 -1.64
C ASN A 222 -24.33 29.15 -1.88
N ALA A 223 -25.60 29.44 -1.60
CA ALA A 223 -26.71 28.49 -1.80
C ALA A 223 -26.89 28.03 -3.27
N ASN A 224 -26.41 28.78 -4.26
CA ASN A 224 -26.53 28.44 -5.68
C ASN A 224 -25.55 27.33 -6.10
N ILE A 225 -24.48 27.08 -5.34
CA ILE A 225 -23.57 25.95 -5.58
C ILE A 225 -24.31 24.63 -5.45
N MET A 226 -25.33 24.55 -4.60
CA MET A 226 -26.16 23.36 -4.39
C MET A 226 -26.96 22.90 -5.60
N LEU A 227 -27.15 23.76 -6.59
CA LEU A 227 -27.89 23.45 -7.83
C LEU A 227 -26.96 22.97 -8.95
N ASN A 228 -25.65 23.01 -8.74
CA ASN A 228 -24.68 22.50 -9.71
C ASN A 228 -24.66 20.97 -9.71
N THR A 229 -24.85 20.38 -10.88
CA THR A 229 -24.84 18.91 -11.07
C THR A 229 -23.55 18.26 -10.60
N GLU A 230 -22.42 18.93 -10.75
CA GLU A 230 -21.10 18.40 -10.34
C GLU A 230 -21.00 18.29 -8.81
N PHE A 231 -21.44 19.29 -8.05
CA PHE A 231 -21.49 19.18 -6.60
C PHE A 231 -22.48 18.14 -6.10
N LEU A 232 -23.61 17.96 -6.79
CA LEU A 232 -24.54 16.87 -6.48
C LEU A 232 -23.88 15.50 -6.68
N ASN A 233 -23.06 15.33 -7.72
CA ASN A 233 -22.29 14.11 -7.95
C ASN A 233 -21.27 13.89 -6.84
N LEU A 234 -20.59 14.92 -6.35
CA LEU A 234 -19.67 14.80 -5.22
C LEU A 234 -20.40 14.38 -3.94
N ILE A 235 -21.56 14.98 -3.63
CA ILE A 235 -22.38 14.60 -2.48
C ILE A 235 -22.82 13.15 -2.56
N GLU A 236 -23.29 12.69 -3.72
CA GLU A 236 -23.71 11.31 -3.91
C GLU A 236 -22.52 10.34 -3.85
N SER A 237 -21.35 10.74 -4.35
CA SER A 237 -20.12 9.94 -4.23
C SER A 237 -19.67 9.80 -2.76
N CYS A 238 -19.79 10.87 -1.95
CA CYS A 238 -19.57 10.80 -0.51
C CYS A 238 -20.57 9.84 0.17
N ARG A 239 -21.86 9.89 -0.20
CA ARG A 239 -22.86 8.97 0.32
C ARG A 239 -22.57 7.52 -0.06
N TYR A 240 -22.15 7.29 -1.29
CA TYR A 240 -21.75 5.98 -1.77
C TYR A 240 -20.56 5.44 -0.98
N ALA A 241 -19.51 6.25 -0.81
CA ALA A 241 -18.33 5.90 -0.03
C ALA A 241 -18.69 5.59 1.42
N LEU A 242 -19.49 6.43 2.08
CA LEU A 242 -19.99 6.18 3.44
C LEU A 242 -20.79 4.88 3.53
N ASN A 243 -21.65 4.60 2.56
CA ASN A 243 -22.41 3.35 2.55
C ASN A 243 -21.51 2.13 2.35
N SER A 244 -20.40 2.27 1.66
CA SER A 244 -19.39 1.20 1.50
C SER A 244 -18.57 0.98 2.78
N LEU A 245 -18.56 1.96 3.70
CA LEU A 245 -17.85 1.96 4.98
C LEU A 245 -18.79 1.77 6.19
N ILE A 246 -20.08 1.48 5.99
CA ILE A 246 -21.10 1.37 7.06
C ILE A 246 -20.68 0.37 8.14
N ASP A 247 -20.00 -0.69 7.74
CA ASP A 247 -19.58 -1.75 8.64
C ASP A 247 -18.35 -1.35 9.50
N GLU A 248 -17.62 -0.30 9.15
CA GLU A 248 -16.41 0.14 9.85
C GLU A 248 -16.70 1.08 11.06
N GLN A 249 -17.95 1.55 11.24
CA GLN A 249 -18.42 2.47 12.31
C GLN A 249 -17.38 3.51 12.77
N PRO A 250 -16.75 4.28 11.90
CA PRO A 250 -15.77 5.24 12.33
C PRO A 250 -16.48 6.46 12.93
N THR A 251 -16.26 6.71 14.22
CA THR A 251 -16.79 7.88 14.95
C THR A 251 -16.38 9.22 14.31
N ASP A 252 -15.27 9.22 13.60
CA ASP A 252 -14.71 10.41 12.96
C ASP A 252 -15.50 10.89 11.72
N ILE A 253 -16.43 10.09 11.20
CA ILE A 253 -17.24 10.43 10.02
C ILE A 253 -18.68 10.80 10.38
N ASP A 254 -19.09 10.69 11.63
CA ASP A 254 -20.47 10.99 12.04
C ASP A 254 -20.86 12.45 11.77
N SER A 255 -19.92 13.37 11.87
CA SER A 255 -20.11 14.77 11.52
C SER A 255 -20.31 14.99 10.01
N LEU A 256 -19.59 14.27 9.15
CA LEU A 256 -19.80 14.28 7.70
C LEU A 256 -21.14 13.61 7.34
N LYS A 257 -21.48 12.52 7.98
CA LYS A 257 -22.77 11.83 7.81
C LYS A 257 -23.94 12.73 8.16
N SER A 258 -23.85 13.46 9.27
CA SER A 258 -24.84 14.45 9.68
C SER A 258 -24.99 15.58 8.64
N LEU A 259 -23.88 16.13 8.15
CA LEU A 259 -23.92 17.15 7.09
C LEU A 259 -24.59 16.59 5.82
N LEU A 260 -24.21 15.41 5.36
CA LEU A 260 -24.76 14.82 4.15
C LEU A 260 -26.26 14.47 4.26
N GLN A 261 -26.79 14.26 5.46
CA GLN A 261 -28.23 14.09 5.68
C GLN A 261 -29.04 15.37 5.46
N THR A 262 -28.44 16.54 5.71
CA THR A 262 -29.08 17.86 5.50
C THR A 262 -29.04 18.32 4.04
N LEU A 263 -28.15 17.76 3.23
CA LEU A 263 -27.93 18.15 1.85
C LEU A 263 -28.95 17.50 0.87
N PRO A 264 -29.30 18.17 -0.24
CA PRO A 264 -30.27 17.66 -1.19
C PRO A 264 -29.83 16.31 -1.79
N ARG A 265 -30.80 15.47 -2.11
CA ARG A 265 -30.58 14.23 -2.86
C ARG A 265 -30.72 14.47 -4.35
N SER A 266 -29.81 13.91 -5.11
CA SER A 266 -29.90 13.94 -6.57
C SER A 266 -31.06 13.09 -7.07
N LYS A 267 -31.66 13.48 -8.20
CA LYS A 267 -32.65 12.65 -8.92
C LYS A 267 -31.94 11.40 -9.46
N GLN A 268 -32.69 10.33 -9.72
CA GLN A 268 -32.21 8.97 -10.09
C GLN A 268 -31.08 8.86 -11.15
N SER A 269 -30.76 9.92 -11.89
CA SER A 269 -29.68 9.96 -12.89
C SER A 269 -28.28 9.84 -12.26
N ALA A 270 -28.00 10.53 -11.16
CA ALA A 270 -26.67 10.53 -10.54
C ALA A 270 -26.27 9.16 -9.96
N ALA A 271 -27.23 8.38 -9.45
CA ALA A 271 -26.95 7.01 -9.00
C ALA A 271 -26.53 6.08 -10.17
N ARG A 272 -26.91 6.43 -11.40
CA ARG A 272 -26.50 5.71 -12.62
C ARG A 272 -25.08 6.10 -13.01
N ASP A 273 -24.75 7.39 -12.91
CA ASP A 273 -23.44 7.92 -13.27
C ASP A 273 -22.36 7.47 -12.29
N ILE A 274 -22.66 7.35 -10.99
CA ILE A 274 -21.76 6.79 -9.97
C ILE A 274 -21.45 5.31 -10.24
N ARG A 275 -22.44 4.52 -10.69
CA ARG A 275 -22.19 3.13 -11.07
C ARG A 275 -21.28 3.00 -12.29
N LEU A 276 -21.29 3.99 -13.20
CA LEU A 276 -20.38 4.04 -14.35
C LEU A 276 -18.95 4.42 -13.94
N LEU A 277 -18.78 5.19 -12.85
CA LEU A 277 -17.45 5.50 -12.29
C LEU A 277 -16.79 4.31 -11.59
N LYS A 278 -17.58 3.33 -11.14
CA LYS A 278 -17.03 2.13 -10.55
C LYS A 278 -16.28 1.36 -11.63
N CYS A 279 -14.97 1.25 -11.48
CA CYS A 279 -14.18 0.37 -12.32
C CYS A 279 -14.80 -1.02 -12.25
N GLN A 280 -15.46 -1.44 -13.31
CA GLN A 280 -15.82 -2.84 -13.44
C GLN A 280 -14.47 -3.57 -13.53
N ILE A 281 -14.06 -4.16 -12.42
CA ILE A 281 -13.08 -5.25 -12.39
C ILE A 281 -13.83 -6.46 -13.00
N THR A 282 -14.40 -6.26 -14.17
CA THR A 282 -14.70 -7.38 -15.03
C THR A 282 -13.33 -7.78 -15.54
N SER A 283 -12.84 -8.90 -14.99
CA SER A 283 -11.85 -9.70 -15.68
C SER A 283 -11.92 -9.38 -17.17
N ILE A 284 -10.85 -8.80 -17.72
CA ILE A 284 -10.59 -8.84 -19.15
C ILE A 284 -10.27 -10.32 -19.46
N SER A 285 -11.28 -11.15 -19.29
CA SER A 285 -11.33 -12.51 -19.76
C SER A 285 -12.20 -12.46 -21.01
N SER A 286 -11.67 -11.95 -22.08
CA SER A 286 -12.11 -12.33 -23.43
C SER A 286 -11.65 -11.28 -24.45
N SER A 287 -10.42 -11.30 -24.88
CA SER A 287 -9.97 -11.26 -26.27
C SER A 287 -8.44 -11.05 -26.41
N SER A 288 -7.68 -11.58 -25.49
CA SER A 288 -6.36 -12.09 -25.82
C SER A 288 -6.14 -13.31 -24.95
N ASN A 289 -6.21 -14.50 -25.56
CA ASN A 289 -5.65 -15.73 -25.01
C ASN A 289 -4.13 -15.60 -24.88
N SER A 290 -3.64 -14.61 -24.12
CA SER A 290 -2.34 -14.69 -23.52
C SER A 290 -2.51 -15.59 -22.30
N ILE A 291 -2.29 -16.87 -22.49
CA ILE A 291 -1.94 -17.81 -21.43
C ILE A 291 -1.02 -17.04 -20.51
N LYS A 292 -1.48 -16.71 -19.26
CA LYS A 292 -0.59 -16.22 -18.20
C LYS A 292 0.36 -17.37 -17.91
N ILE A 293 1.46 -17.46 -18.67
CA ILE A 293 2.51 -18.44 -18.41
C ILE A 293 3.05 -18.08 -17.04
N ARG A 294 2.91 -19.01 -16.11
CA ARG A 294 3.48 -18.89 -14.77
C ARG A 294 4.99 -18.65 -14.92
N THR A 295 5.45 -17.48 -14.58
CA THR A 295 6.87 -17.07 -14.67
C THR A 295 7.70 -17.56 -13.49
N HIS A 296 7.05 -18.06 -12.43
CA HIS A 296 7.67 -18.53 -11.18
C HIS A 296 6.80 -19.59 -10.49
N ASP A 297 7.34 -20.28 -9.50
CA ASP A 297 6.70 -21.35 -8.71
C ASP A 297 5.96 -20.84 -7.46
N LYS A 298 5.81 -19.54 -7.26
CA LYS A 298 5.14 -18.95 -6.09
C LYS A 298 3.66 -18.74 -6.36
N VAL A 299 2.84 -18.86 -5.30
CA VAL A 299 1.39 -18.79 -5.34
C VAL A 299 0.92 -17.54 -4.59
N GLY A 300 0.17 -16.67 -5.25
CA GLY A 300 -0.51 -15.54 -4.64
C GLY A 300 -1.79 -15.97 -3.92
N LEU A 301 -2.31 -15.11 -3.04
CA LEU A 301 -3.54 -15.34 -2.29
C LEU A 301 -4.61 -14.34 -2.70
N VAL A 302 -5.84 -14.81 -2.90
CA VAL A 302 -6.97 -13.92 -3.22
C VAL A 302 -7.35 -13.12 -1.97
N ASN A 303 -7.56 -11.81 -2.15
CA ASN A 303 -8.17 -10.98 -1.12
C ASN A 303 -9.70 -11.19 -1.16
N ILE A 304 -10.23 -11.85 -0.14
CA ILE A 304 -11.65 -12.25 -0.06
C ILE A 304 -12.53 -11.23 0.65
N GLY A 305 -12.10 -9.98 0.70
CA GLY A 305 -12.77 -8.86 1.36
C GLY A 305 -11.95 -8.35 2.55
N ASN A 306 -11.06 -7.39 2.29
CA ASN A 306 -10.14 -6.77 3.26
C ASN A 306 -9.26 -7.78 4.05
N THR A 307 -8.92 -8.93 3.45
CA THR A 307 -8.10 -9.98 4.10
C THR A 307 -6.61 -9.90 3.74
N CYS A 308 -6.14 -8.76 3.27
CA CYS A 308 -4.71 -8.54 2.98
C CYS A 308 -3.83 -8.77 4.23
N TYR A 309 -4.33 -8.45 5.43
CA TYR A 309 -3.66 -8.71 6.70
C TYR A 309 -3.34 -10.21 6.89
N LEU A 310 -4.29 -11.08 6.59
CA LEU A 310 -4.12 -12.54 6.63
C LEU A 310 -3.14 -12.99 5.55
N ASN A 311 -3.32 -12.54 4.31
CA ASN A 311 -2.49 -12.93 3.17
C ASN A 311 -1.01 -12.61 3.44
N ALA A 312 -0.72 -11.40 3.92
CA ALA A 312 0.65 -10.97 4.23
C ALA A 312 1.28 -11.80 5.36
N ILE A 313 0.55 -12.07 6.45
CA ILE A 313 1.03 -12.89 7.58
C ILE A 313 1.24 -14.34 7.16
N VAL A 314 0.32 -14.92 6.40
CA VAL A 314 0.44 -16.32 5.93
C VAL A 314 1.68 -16.50 5.06
N GLN A 315 1.95 -15.60 4.12
CA GLN A 315 3.15 -15.65 3.28
C GLN A 315 4.43 -15.50 4.13
N ALA A 316 4.43 -14.61 5.13
CA ALA A 316 5.56 -14.44 6.05
C ALA A 316 5.78 -15.69 6.93
N LEU A 317 4.73 -16.32 7.46
CA LEU A 317 4.83 -17.58 8.22
C LEU A 317 5.27 -18.76 7.33
N TYR A 318 4.87 -18.77 6.06
CA TYR A 318 5.30 -19.79 5.11
C TYR A 318 6.82 -19.73 4.84
N ALA A 319 7.46 -18.58 4.99
CA ALA A 319 8.92 -18.43 4.92
C ALA A 319 9.66 -19.11 6.07
N CYS A 320 9.02 -19.29 7.22
CA CYS A 320 9.58 -19.98 8.38
C CYS A 320 9.74 -21.48 8.08
N THR A 321 10.83 -21.86 7.41
CA THR A 321 11.00 -23.15 6.75
C THR A 321 10.87 -24.34 7.69
N GLU A 322 11.52 -24.33 8.88
CA GLU A 322 11.39 -25.43 9.85
C GLU A 322 9.98 -25.50 10.45
N PHE A 323 9.39 -24.35 10.76
CA PHE A 323 8.01 -24.30 11.23
C PHE A 323 7.04 -24.88 10.20
N ARG A 324 7.15 -24.46 8.94
CA ARG A 324 6.35 -24.97 7.81
C ARG A 324 6.51 -26.47 7.63
N ASN A 325 7.75 -26.97 7.59
CA ASN A 325 8.03 -28.38 7.35
C ASN A 325 7.51 -29.26 8.51
N ASN A 326 7.70 -28.81 9.75
CA ASN A 326 7.17 -29.51 10.91
C ASN A 326 5.64 -29.49 10.92
N LEU A 327 5.02 -28.34 10.61
CA LEU A 327 3.57 -28.21 10.50
C LEU A 327 2.99 -29.20 9.47
N LEU A 328 3.58 -29.27 8.28
CA LEU A 328 3.13 -30.19 7.23
C LEU A 328 3.31 -31.67 7.57
N SER A 329 4.25 -31.99 8.46
CA SER A 329 4.55 -33.37 8.87
C SER A 329 3.64 -33.88 9.99
N ILE A 330 2.89 -33.02 10.66
CA ILE A 330 1.98 -33.42 11.73
C ILE A 330 0.78 -34.18 11.17
N GLN A 331 0.38 -35.26 11.86
CA GLN A 331 -0.88 -35.95 11.57
C GLN A 331 -2.01 -35.31 12.43
N PRO A 332 -2.91 -34.52 11.83
CA PRO A 332 -3.95 -33.86 12.60
C PRO A 332 -5.03 -34.85 13.07
N SER A 333 -5.52 -34.68 14.29
CA SER A 333 -6.72 -35.41 14.76
C SER A 333 -7.99 -34.87 14.11
N ALA A 334 -9.12 -35.57 14.32
CA ALA A 334 -10.40 -35.14 13.77
C ALA A 334 -10.79 -33.73 14.19
N ASN A 335 -10.40 -33.30 15.41
CA ASN A 335 -10.80 -32.01 16.00
C ASN A 335 -9.80 -30.86 15.73
N ASN A 336 -8.72 -31.09 14.98
CA ASN A 336 -7.73 -30.05 14.67
C ASN A 336 -8.08 -29.34 13.33
N GLU A 337 -9.20 -28.59 13.31
CA GLU A 337 -9.70 -27.98 12.08
C GLU A 337 -8.81 -26.80 11.60
N LEU A 338 -8.31 -25.97 12.51
CA LEU A 338 -7.40 -24.88 12.20
C LEU A 338 -6.08 -25.41 11.63
N LEU A 339 -5.47 -26.40 12.30
CA LEU A 339 -4.24 -27.04 11.85
C LEU A 339 -4.40 -27.65 10.45
N LYS A 340 -5.50 -28.40 10.21
CA LYS A 340 -5.80 -28.97 8.88
C LYS A 340 -5.95 -27.90 7.82
N SER A 341 -6.66 -26.82 8.13
CA SER A 341 -6.89 -25.75 7.17
C SER A 341 -5.59 -25.01 6.80
N LEU A 342 -4.69 -24.81 7.79
CA LEU A 342 -3.36 -24.23 7.56
C LEU A 342 -2.45 -25.19 6.79
N GLN A 343 -2.48 -26.50 7.11
CA GLN A 343 -1.75 -27.51 6.34
C GLN A 343 -2.20 -27.56 4.87
N ASN A 344 -3.51 -27.49 4.63
CA ASN A 344 -4.06 -27.42 3.28
C ASN A 344 -3.53 -26.18 2.55
N LEU A 345 -3.62 -25.00 3.17
CA LEU A 345 -3.13 -23.77 2.58
C LEU A 345 -1.62 -23.87 2.25
N PHE A 346 -0.80 -24.31 3.21
CA PHE A 346 0.65 -24.48 2.98
C PHE A 346 0.97 -25.56 1.94
N GLY A 347 0.16 -26.62 1.85
CA GLY A 347 0.27 -27.64 0.80
C GLY A 347 0.02 -27.05 -0.60
N PHE A 348 -1.00 -26.22 -0.75
CA PHE A 348 -1.25 -25.50 -2.01
C PHE A 348 -0.15 -24.50 -2.34
N LEU A 349 0.37 -23.75 -1.35
CA LEU A 349 1.51 -22.85 -1.57
C LEU A 349 2.76 -23.60 -2.01
N ALA A 350 2.94 -24.85 -1.56
CA ALA A 350 4.11 -25.69 -1.88
C ALA A 350 4.01 -26.39 -3.25
N LEU A 351 2.84 -26.89 -3.61
CA LEU A 351 2.67 -27.91 -4.65
C LEU A 351 1.70 -27.51 -5.78
N SER A 352 0.93 -26.41 -5.63
CA SER A 352 -0.06 -26.03 -6.63
C SER A 352 0.61 -25.53 -7.91
N HIS A 353 0.04 -25.91 -9.04
CA HIS A 353 0.37 -25.36 -10.35
C HIS A 353 -0.41 -24.07 -10.64
N ARG A 354 -1.47 -23.78 -9.89
CA ARG A 354 -2.21 -22.51 -10.02
C ARG A 354 -1.35 -21.34 -9.53
N PRO A 355 -1.35 -20.21 -10.22
CA PRO A 355 -0.63 -19.01 -9.77
C PRO A 355 -1.28 -18.36 -8.54
N ILE A 356 -2.54 -18.67 -8.25
CA ILE A 356 -3.37 -18.02 -7.25
C ILE A 356 -4.17 -19.07 -6.46
N TYR A 357 -4.30 -18.86 -5.14
CA TYR A 357 -5.11 -19.69 -4.24
C TYR A 357 -6.14 -18.87 -3.48
N HIS A 358 -7.32 -19.46 -3.24
CA HIS A 358 -8.44 -18.85 -2.51
C HIS A 358 -8.40 -19.28 -1.03
N PRO A 359 -8.02 -18.39 -0.06
CA PRO A 359 -7.79 -18.80 1.32
C PRO A 359 -9.05 -18.83 2.20
N GLU A 360 -10.27 -18.82 1.62
CA GLU A 360 -11.54 -18.67 2.34
C GLU A 360 -11.76 -19.73 3.42
N LYS A 361 -11.45 -21.00 3.14
CA LYS A 361 -11.57 -22.08 4.13
C LYS A 361 -10.67 -21.89 5.33
N PHE A 362 -9.45 -21.41 5.09
CA PHE A 362 -8.51 -21.09 6.17
C PHE A 362 -9.00 -19.85 6.95
N TRP A 363 -9.43 -18.80 6.28
CA TRP A 363 -9.93 -17.60 6.93
C TRP A 363 -11.08 -17.90 7.89
N LEU A 364 -12.05 -18.74 7.50
CA LEU A 364 -13.18 -19.13 8.34
C LEU A 364 -12.77 -19.82 9.65
N GLN A 365 -11.66 -20.57 9.64
CA GLN A 365 -11.14 -21.28 10.81
C GLN A 365 -10.16 -20.45 11.64
N ALA A 366 -9.43 -19.55 10.99
CA ALA A 366 -8.31 -18.82 11.60
C ALA A 366 -8.69 -17.44 12.16
N LYS A 367 -9.83 -16.86 11.75
CA LYS A 367 -10.21 -15.53 12.18
C LYS A 367 -10.68 -15.50 13.64
N PRO A 368 -10.34 -14.47 14.43
CA PRO A 368 -11.01 -14.20 15.69
C PRO A 368 -12.52 -14.08 15.51
N VAL A 369 -13.29 -14.40 16.55
CA VAL A 369 -14.77 -14.36 16.48
C VAL A 369 -15.29 -12.96 16.11
N TYR A 370 -14.60 -11.92 16.61
CA TYR A 370 -14.93 -10.51 16.38
C TYR A 370 -14.37 -9.93 15.08
N PHE A 371 -13.60 -10.71 14.30
CA PHE A 371 -13.17 -10.29 12.96
C PHE A 371 -14.29 -10.57 11.97
N GLU A 372 -14.88 -9.51 11.44
CA GLU A 372 -15.98 -9.60 10.50
C GLU A 372 -15.47 -9.57 9.06
N ARG A 373 -16.28 -10.11 8.14
CA ARG A 373 -15.96 -10.09 6.71
C ARG A 373 -16.03 -8.66 6.17
N ASN A 374 -15.16 -8.33 5.24
CA ASN A 374 -15.04 -7.02 4.59
C ASN A 374 -14.54 -5.88 5.50
N HIS A 375 -14.12 -6.17 6.74
CA HIS A 375 -13.47 -5.20 7.60
C HIS A 375 -11.94 -5.32 7.51
N GLN A 376 -11.27 -4.19 7.57
CA GLN A 376 -9.82 -4.16 7.73
C GLN A 376 -9.49 -4.51 9.18
N GLN A 377 -8.47 -5.33 9.37
CA GLN A 377 -8.04 -5.81 10.68
C GLN A 377 -6.54 -5.65 10.84
N ASP A 378 -6.08 -5.61 12.09
CA ASP A 378 -4.66 -5.54 12.38
C ASP A 378 -3.98 -6.90 12.15
N CYS A 379 -2.91 -6.90 11.36
CA CYS A 379 -2.20 -8.14 11.02
C CYS A 379 -1.44 -8.72 12.21
N GLN A 380 -1.01 -7.91 13.19
CA GLN A 380 -0.36 -8.38 14.40
C GLN A 380 -1.38 -9.07 15.32
N GLU A 381 -2.56 -8.47 15.48
CA GLU A 381 -3.64 -9.07 16.26
C GLU A 381 -4.07 -10.43 15.68
N PHE A 382 -4.17 -10.51 14.35
CA PHE A 382 -4.40 -11.76 13.64
C PHE A 382 -3.29 -12.78 13.88
N LEU A 383 -2.01 -12.38 13.75
CA LEU A 383 -0.86 -13.26 13.98
C LEU A 383 -0.89 -13.84 15.38
N ARG A 384 -1.09 -12.99 16.38
CA ARG A 384 -1.14 -13.42 17.79
C ARG A 384 -2.27 -14.41 18.03
N HIS A 385 -3.48 -14.08 17.56
CA HIS A 385 -4.62 -15.00 17.67
C HIS A 385 -4.37 -16.34 16.98
N LEU A 386 -3.80 -16.32 15.77
CA LEU A 386 -3.46 -17.53 15.02
C LEU A 386 -2.47 -18.42 15.78
N LEU A 387 -1.41 -17.83 16.34
CA LEU A 387 -0.38 -18.58 17.09
C LEU A 387 -0.94 -19.12 18.40
N ASP A 388 -1.75 -18.34 19.15
CA ASP A 388 -2.43 -18.79 20.36
C ASP A 388 -3.38 -19.96 20.05
N SER A 389 -4.20 -19.83 19.02
CA SER A 389 -5.17 -20.86 18.62
C SER A 389 -4.49 -22.16 18.16
N LEU A 390 -3.41 -22.05 17.38
CA LEU A 390 -2.60 -23.19 16.98
C LEU A 390 -1.91 -23.85 18.16
N HIS A 391 -1.42 -23.06 19.13
CA HIS A 391 -0.78 -23.58 20.34
C HIS A 391 -1.77 -24.36 21.19
N GLU A 392 -2.98 -23.82 21.41
CA GLU A 392 -4.03 -24.49 22.19
C GLU A 392 -4.55 -25.77 21.49
N GLU A 393 -4.80 -25.71 20.18
CA GLU A 393 -5.27 -26.86 19.41
C GLU A 393 -4.23 -27.99 19.37
N ALA A 394 -2.96 -27.62 19.26
CA ALA A 394 -1.84 -28.56 19.17
C ALA A 394 -1.39 -29.16 20.51
N LYS A 395 -1.80 -28.60 21.66
CA LYS A 395 -1.35 -29.04 23.00
C LYS A 395 -1.47 -30.54 23.26
N LYS A 396 -2.43 -31.22 22.66
CA LYS A 396 -2.69 -32.64 22.89
C LYS A 396 -1.86 -33.58 21.99
N GLN A 397 -1.33 -33.11 20.88
CA GLN A 397 -0.70 -33.97 19.87
C GLN A 397 0.73 -33.59 19.47
N THR A 398 1.07 -32.32 19.53
CA THR A 398 2.31 -31.79 18.96
C THR A 398 3.11 -30.97 19.92
N ASN A 399 2.81 -31.11 21.13
CA ASN A 399 3.25 -30.46 22.36
C ASN A 399 4.18 -29.23 22.25
N GLU A 400 4.60 -28.76 21.06
CA GLU A 400 5.57 -27.68 21.03
C GLU A 400 5.82 -26.99 19.66
N LEU A 401 4.96 -27.18 18.63
CA LEU A 401 5.27 -26.58 17.33
C LEU A 401 5.48 -25.06 17.43
N VAL A 402 4.48 -24.34 17.96
CA VAL A 402 4.55 -22.89 18.12
C VAL A 402 5.59 -22.52 19.17
N LYS A 403 5.59 -23.22 20.32
CA LYS A 403 6.54 -22.99 21.41
C LYS A 403 7.98 -23.17 20.97
N ARG A 404 8.28 -24.23 20.21
CA ARG A 404 9.63 -24.53 19.73
C ARG A 404 10.14 -23.50 18.72
N HIS A 405 9.28 -23.01 17.83
CA HIS A 405 9.72 -22.22 16.70
C HIS A 405 9.51 -20.71 16.87
N LEU A 406 8.42 -20.30 17.53
CA LEU A 406 7.95 -18.90 17.53
C LEU A 406 7.79 -18.31 18.93
N MET A 407 7.88 -19.12 20.01
CA MET A 407 7.73 -18.62 21.37
C MET A 407 9.08 -18.43 22.05
N GLY A 408 9.32 -17.25 22.58
CA GLY A 408 10.45 -16.94 23.45
C GLY A 408 10.01 -16.74 24.90
N THR A 409 11.01 -16.48 25.78
CA THR A 409 10.76 -16.09 27.18
C THR A 409 11.57 -14.84 27.49
N MET A 410 10.87 -13.82 27.98
CA MET A 410 11.43 -12.56 28.43
C MET A 410 11.39 -12.49 29.96
N VAL A 411 12.41 -11.89 30.55
CA VAL A 411 12.49 -11.64 31.98
C VAL A 411 12.56 -10.13 32.19
N HIS A 412 11.66 -9.63 33.01
CA HIS A 412 11.67 -8.26 33.49
C HIS A 412 12.26 -8.21 34.89
N VAL A 413 13.28 -7.40 35.10
CA VAL A 413 13.90 -7.17 36.40
C VAL A 413 13.60 -5.75 36.83
N CYS A 414 13.05 -5.59 38.02
CA CYS A 414 12.78 -4.29 38.61
C CYS A 414 13.52 -4.20 39.97
N LYS A 415 14.31 -3.14 40.18
CA LYS A 415 15.05 -2.87 41.41
C LYS A 415 14.53 -1.58 42.04
N CYS A 416 13.96 -1.68 43.22
CA CYS A 416 13.54 -0.52 44.02
C CYS A 416 14.73 0.31 44.45
N SER A 417 14.69 1.62 44.24
CA SER A 417 15.78 2.54 44.62
C SER A 417 15.85 2.77 46.13
N ASN A 418 14.72 2.62 46.85
CA ASN A 418 14.67 2.85 48.29
C ASN A 418 15.16 1.64 49.10
N CYS A 419 14.56 0.44 48.89
CA CYS A 419 14.89 -0.75 49.69
C CYS A 419 15.84 -1.72 48.98
N SER A 420 16.25 -1.43 47.73
CA SER A 420 17.10 -2.28 46.90
C SER A 420 16.52 -3.68 46.60
N GLN A 421 15.27 -3.94 46.95
CA GLN A 421 14.59 -5.18 46.62
C GLN A 421 14.53 -5.36 45.09
N VAL A 422 14.88 -6.55 44.65
CA VAL A 422 14.83 -6.95 43.23
C VAL A 422 13.67 -7.92 43.02
N THR A 423 12.79 -7.59 42.11
CA THR A 423 11.70 -8.47 41.62
C THR A 423 11.96 -8.90 40.21
N GLN A 424 11.53 -10.12 39.86
CA GLN A 424 11.65 -10.68 38.51
C GLN A 424 10.32 -11.29 38.10
N SER A 425 9.84 -10.96 36.86
CA SER A 425 8.77 -11.69 36.18
C SER A 425 9.32 -12.39 34.95
N ARG A 426 8.70 -13.52 34.58
CA ARG A 426 9.05 -14.29 33.39
C ARG A 426 7.78 -14.44 32.54
N ASP A 427 7.84 -13.89 31.36
CA ASP A 427 6.69 -13.82 30.48
C ASP A 427 7.02 -14.49 29.11
N PRO A 428 6.21 -15.45 28.66
CA PRO A 428 6.34 -15.97 27.31
C PRO A 428 5.90 -14.90 26.30
N PHE A 429 6.52 -14.88 25.12
CA PHE A 429 6.17 -13.97 24.04
C PHE A 429 6.20 -14.65 22.67
N TYR A 430 5.38 -14.20 21.75
CA TYR A 430 5.45 -14.54 20.32
C TYR A 430 6.09 -13.43 19.51
N GLU A 431 5.89 -12.19 19.92
CA GLU A 431 6.47 -11.00 19.29
C GLU A 431 7.13 -10.08 20.33
N VAL A 432 8.11 -9.34 19.87
CA VAL A 432 8.78 -8.28 20.64
C VAL A 432 8.40 -6.93 20.05
N SER A 433 7.75 -6.10 20.85
CA SER A 433 7.33 -4.75 20.45
C SER A 433 8.49 -3.75 20.58
N ILE A 434 8.85 -3.10 19.48
CA ILE A 434 9.91 -2.10 19.40
C ILE A 434 9.28 -0.70 19.32
N GLY A 435 9.61 0.17 20.28
CA GLY A 435 9.21 1.58 20.24
C GLY A 435 10.03 2.36 19.21
N LEU A 436 9.41 3.27 18.50
CA LEU A 436 10.08 4.20 17.58
C LEU A 436 10.39 5.50 18.33
N ASN A 437 11.25 5.43 19.33
CA ASN A 437 11.73 6.56 20.10
C ASN A 437 13.21 6.29 20.47
N ASP A 438 14.03 7.30 20.35
CA ASP A 438 15.47 7.26 20.68
C ASP A 438 15.77 7.63 22.15
N GLY A 439 14.74 7.62 23.00
CA GLY A 439 14.88 8.02 24.41
C GLY A 439 14.92 9.55 24.64
N THR A 440 14.95 10.35 23.60
CA THR A 440 14.77 11.80 23.70
C THR A 440 13.27 12.14 23.71
N ASN A 441 12.80 12.79 24.76
CA ASN A 441 11.39 12.97 25.13
C ASN A 441 10.52 13.84 24.18
N SER A 442 10.75 13.90 22.89
CA SER A 442 9.92 14.69 21.98
C SER A 442 9.24 13.83 20.91
N VAL A 443 8.00 13.46 21.18
CA VAL A 443 7.09 12.81 20.20
C VAL A 443 6.74 13.73 19.01
N ALA A 444 7.04 15.02 19.09
CA ALA A 444 6.67 16.02 18.11
C ALA A 444 7.59 16.09 16.87
N ASP A 445 8.82 15.54 16.94
CA ASP A 445 9.81 15.62 15.85
C ASP A 445 10.02 14.28 15.11
N THR A 446 9.24 13.25 15.41
CA THR A 446 9.48 11.87 14.95
C THR A 446 9.13 11.60 13.49
N ASP A 447 8.38 12.47 12.81
CA ASP A 447 8.03 12.26 11.39
C ASP A 447 9.20 12.43 10.41
N GLN A 448 10.33 13.00 10.85
CA GLN A 448 11.53 13.19 10.02
C GLN A 448 12.75 12.34 10.47
N GLY A 449 12.62 11.51 11.51
CA GLY A 449 13.69 10.67 12.01
C GLY A 449 13.97 9.44 11.13
N ASN A 450 15.24 9.08 10.98
CA ASN A 450 15.65 7.78 10.45
C ASN A 450 16.10 6.92 11.64
N PHE A 451 15.43 5.79 11.85
CA PHE A 451 15.76 4.83 12.89
C PHE A 451 16.51 3.63 12.31
N GLU A 452 17.53 3.18 12.99
CA GLU A 452 18.18 1.92 12.71
C GLU A 452 17.64 0.85 13.65
N LEU A 453 17.13 -0.27 13.10
CA LEU A 453 16.48 -1.32 13.90
C LEU A 453 17.40 -1.92 14.95
N GLN A 454 18.70 -2.13 14.65
CA GLN A 454 19.64 -2.67 15.63
C GLN A 454 19.80 -1.73 16.83
N SER A 455 19.93 -0.43 16.60
CA SER A 455 20.03 0.57 17.68
C SER A 455 18.78 0.61 18.56
N LEU A 456 17.58 0.49 17.96
CA LEU A 456 16.32 0.39 18.71
C LEU A 456 16.25 -0.88 19.56
N ILE A 457 16.75 -2.01 19.04
CA ILE A 457 16.84 -3.27 19.77
C ILE A 457 17.82 -3.15 20.94
N ASP A 458 19.00 -2.58 20.71
CA ASP A 458 20.02 -2.42 21.76
C ASP A 458 19.47 -1.56 22.90
N HIS A 459 18.81 -0.45 22.56
CA HIS A 459 18.21 0.46 23.54
C HIS A 459 17.08 -0.20 24.36
N MET A 460 16.33 -1.15 23.78
CA MET A 460 15.28 -1.88 24.49
C MET A 460 15.81 -2.69 25.68
N PHE A 461 17.08 -3.10 25.65
CA PHE A 461 17.73 -3.87 26.71
C PHE A 461 18.49 -3.01 27.74
N ASP A 462 18.43 -1.68 27.62
CA ASP A 462 19.03 -0.75 28.58
C ASP A 462 18.22 -0.67 29.88
N TRP A 463 18.85 -0.09 30.91
CA TRP A 463 18.17 0.22 32.15
C TRP A 463 17.26 1.44 32.01
N GLU A 464 15.99 1.27 32.27
CA GLU A 464 14.99 2.34 32.31
C GLU A 464 14.80 2.83 33.76
N GLN A 465 14.69 4.15 33.95
CA GLN A 465 14.35 4.78 35.21
C GLN A 465 12.82 4.92 35.33
N LEU A 466 12.24 4.40 36.39
CA LEU A 466 10.83 4.54 36.74
C LEU A 466 10.69 5.62 37.82
N VAL A 467 10.39 6.86 37.44
CA VAL A 467 10.30 8.03 38.33
C VAL A 467 9.00 8.81 38.10
N GLY A 468 8.60 9.62 39.06
CA GLY A 468 7.40 10.45 38.97
C GLY A 468 6.10 9.64 38.85
N ASP A 469 5.36 9.84 37.75
CA ASP A 469 4.09 9.13 37.50
C ASP A 469 4.29 7.63 37.24
N ASP A 470 5.47 7.22 36.74
CA ASP A 470 5.81 5.84 36.38
C ASP A 470 6.47 5.06 37.53
N GLN A 471 6.43 5.59 38.76
CA GLN A 471 7.00 4.95 39.93
C GLN A 471 6.49 3.51 40.14
N TYR A 472 7.39 2.63 40.55
CA TYR A 472 7.12 1.22 40.85
C TYR A 472 6.42 1.05 42.21
N ALA A 473 5.32 0.30 42.27
CA ALA A 473 4.66 -0.09 43.50
C ALA A 473 5.47 -1.19 44.18
N CYS A 474 6.32 -0.81 45.13
CA CYS A 474 7.18 -1.74 45.82
C CYS A 474 6.44 -2.40 46.99
N GLU A 475 6.28 -3.73 46.91
CA GLU A 475 5.60 -4.50 47.98
C GLU A 475 6.31 -4.39 49.32
N THR A 476 7.64 -4.37 49.35
CA THR A 476 8.45 -4.25 50.57
C THR A 476 8.33 -2.87 51.21
N CYS A 477 8.23 -1.82 50.44
CA CYS A 477 8.05 -0.45 50.94
C CYS A 477 6.59 -0.10 51.22
N GLY A 478 5.62 -0.89 50.69
CA GLY A 478 4.21 -0.66 50.83
C GLY A 478 3.66 0.55 50.05
N GLN A 479 4.47 1.19 49.21
CA GLN A 479 4.14 2.40 48.47
C GLN A 479 4.89 2.51 47.16
N LYS A 480 4.49 3.46 46.30
CA LYS A 480 5.23 3.81 45.07
C LYS A 480 6.59 4.35 45.39
N GLN A 481 7.61 3.88 44.69
CA GLN A 481 9.02 4.26 44.83
C GLN A 481 9.66 4.39 43.45
N ASP A 482 10.68 5.21 43.38
CA ASP A 482 11.58 5.21 42.22
C ASP A 482 12.25 3.85 42.10
N ALA A 483 12.43 3.39 40.87
CA ALA A 483 12.99 2.09 40.56
C ALA A 483 13.77 2.12 39.23
N THR A 484 14.58 1.12 39.02
CA THR A 484 15.18 0.84 37.72
C THR A 484 14.62 -0.46 37.19
N ARG A 485 14.28 -0.46 35.91
CA ARG A 485 13.77 -1.64 35.21
C ARG A 485 14.66 -2.01 34.04
N ARG A 486 14.83 -3.31 33.81
CA ARG A 486 15.48 -3.85 32.63
C ARG A 486 14.79 -5.13 32.19
N MET A 487 14.81 -5.39 30.87
CA MET A 487 14.36 -6.64 30.32
C MET A 487 15.50 -7.38 29.63
N PHE A 488 15.39 -8.70 29.54
CA PHE A 488 16.28 -9.54 28.75
C PHE A 488 15.61 -10.84 28.34
N ILE A 489 16.04 -11.42 27.24
CA ILE A 489 15.49 -12.67 26.72
C ILE A 489 16.30 -13.82 27.29
N THR A 490 15.62 -14.86 27.82
CA THR A 490 16.23 -16.07 28.37
C THR A 490 16.03 -17.30 27.48
N SER A 491 14.98 -17.30 26.66
CA SER A 491 14.73 -18.32 25.64
C SER A 491 14.51 -17.64 24.30
N TYR A 492 15.38 -17.95 23.35
CA TYR A 492 15.41 -17.33 22.02
C TYR A 492 14.69 -18.24 21.03
N PRO A 493 13.57 -17.81 20.39
CA PRO A 493 12.84 -18.61 19.41
C PRO A 493 13.67 -18.85 18.15
N ASN A 494 13.32 -19.85 17.34
CA ASN A 494 13.96 -20.06 16.03
C ASN A 494 13.60 -18.93 15.06
N TYR A 495 12.38 -18.39 15.16
CA TYR A 495 11.88 -17.26 14.38
C TYR A 495 11.46 -16.15 15.34
N LEU A 496 12.21 -15.07 15.31
CA LEU A 496 11.94 -13.88 16.11
C LEU A 496 11.02 -12.95 15.34
N VAL A 497 9.88 -12.62 15.92
CA VAL A 497 8.93 -11.65 15.38
C VAL A 497 9.10 -10.32 16.09
N LEU A 498 9.34 -9.26 15.33
CA LEU A 498 9.44 -7.89 15.82
C LEU A 498 8.24 -7.09 15.32
N LEU A 499 7.60 -6.36 16.22
CA LEU A 499 6.52 -5.43 15.93
C LEU A 499 7.01 -3.99 16.12
N LEU A 500 7.02 -3.18 15.06
CA LEU A 500 7.30 -1.76 15.19
C LEU A 500 6.04 -1.01 15.65
N LYS A 501 6.09 -0.35 16.81
CA LYS A 501 4.97 0.43 17.38
C LYS A 501 4.77 1.72 16.60
N ARG A 502 4.15 1.61 15.43
CA ARG A 502 3.91 2.74 14.53
C ARG A 502 2.67 3.56 14.87
N PHE A 503 1.72 2.98 15.57
CA PHE A 503 0.49 3.66 15.95
C PHE A 503 0.65 4.23 17.38
N ILE A 504 0.84 5.53 17.47
CA ILE A 504 1.14 6.25 18.71
C ILE A 504 -0.06 7.13 19.04
N ARG A 505 -0.49 7.11 20.31
CA ARG A 505 -1.55 7.98 20.77
C ARG A 505 -1.01 9.40 20.96
N ASN A 506 -1.49 10.34 20.18
CA ASN A 506 -1.18 11.75 20.36
C ASN A 506 -1.77 12.24 21.69
N LYS A 507 -0.92 12.72 22.59
CA LYS A 507 -1.34 13.15 23.94
C LYS A 507 -2.23 14.40 23.91
N LEU A 508 -2.12 15.24 22.89
CA LEU A 508 -2.90 16.47 22.74
C LEU A 508 -4.28 16.23 22.16
N THR A 509 -4.36 15.39 21.10
CA THR A 509 -5.62 15.12 20.39
C THR A 509 -6.34 13.90 20.94
N GLY A 510 -5.66 13.03 21.69
CA GLY A 510 -6.16 11.75 22.16
C GLY A 510 -6.33 10.69 21.06
N LYS A 511 -6.06 11.02 19.80
CA LYS A 511 -6.20 10.14 18.63
C LYS A 511 -4.93 9.32 18.40
N TYR A 512 -5.09 8.16 17.77
CA TYR A 512 -3.96 7.38 17.27
C TYR A 512 -3.50 7.94 15.92
N GLU A 513 -2.21 8.19 15.80
CA GLU A 513 -1.54 8.66 14.60
C GLU A 513 -0.48 7.65 14.20
N LYS A 514 -0.27 7.47 12.89
CA LYS A 514 0.76 6.57 12.38
C LYS A 514 2.09 7.31 12.26
N CYS A 515 3.11 6.81 12.92
CA CYS A 515 4.49 7.26 12.75
C CYS A 515 5.04 6.76 11.40
N LEU A 516 5.33 7.69 10.50
CA LEU A 516 5.87 7.42 9.16
C LEU A 516 7.40 7.45 9.11
N ALA A 517 8.07 7.65 10.25
CA ALA A 517 9.53 7.68 10.32
C ALA A 517 10.17 6.47 9.64
N LYS A 518 11.19 6.72 8.86
CA LYS A 518 11.91 5.68 8.13
C LYS A 518 12.66 4.77 9.10
N THR A 519 12.68 3.48 8.81
CA THR A 519 13.39 2.49 9.62
C THR A 519 14.25 1.63 8.71
N THR A 520 15.57 1.69 8.93
CA THR A 520 16.52 0.84 8.23
C THR A 520 16.50 -0.56 8.84
N LEU A 521 16.32 -1.58 7.99
CA LEU A 521 16.25 -2.98 8.39
C LEU A 521 17.54 -3.70 7.96
N PRO A 522 18.43 -4.05 8.89
CA PRO A 522 19.62 -4.81 8.56
C PRO A 522 19.26 -6.27 8.20
N MET A 523 20.02 -6.86 7.27
CA MET A 523 19.88 -8.29 6.93
C MET A 523 20.16 -9.20 8.13
N THR A 524 20.93 -8.72 9.09
CA THR A 524 21.34 -9.47 10.27
C THR A 524 21.22 -8.59 11.49
N ILE A 525 20.59 -9.11 12.55
CA ILE A 525 20.56 -8.47 13.88
C ILE A 525 21.21 -9.38 14.92
N THR A 526 21.68 -8.76 15.97
CA THR A 526 22.31 -9.45 17.09
C THR A 526 21.60 -9.10 18.39
N LEU A 527 21.23 -10.13 19.15
CA LEU A 527 20.59 -9.97 20.46
C LEU A 527 21.59 -10.30 21.57
N PRO A 528 21.65 -9.48 22.63
CA PRO A 528 22.56 -9.74 23.75
C PRO A 528 22.10 -10.95 24.55
N THR A 529 23.05 -11.80 24.95
CA THR A 529 22.82 -12.91 25.89
C THR A 529 23.83 -12.84 27.02
N THR A 530 23.70 -13.72 28.00
CA THR A 530 24.69 -13.86 29.10
C THR A 530 26.01 -14.51 28.65
N ASN A 531 26.01 -15.20 27.50
CA ASN A 531 27.18 -15.90 26.95
C ASN A 531 27.58 -15.28 25.61
N GLU A 532 27.40 -15.99 24.51
CA GLU A 532 27.64 -15.48 23.15
C GLU A 532 26.37 -14.85 22.59
N PRO A 533 26.47 -13.71 21.87
CA PRO A 533 25.33 -13.06 21.28
C PRO A 533 24.63 -13.98 20.26
N VAL A 534 23.32 -13.92 20.22
CA VAL A 534 22.51 -14.69 19.25
C VAL A 534 22.24 -13.83 18.03
N THR A 535 22.63 -14.37 16.87
CA THR A 535 22.48 -13.69 15.58
C THR A 535 21.25 -14.23 14.84
N TYR A 536 20.53 -13.33 14.20
CA TYR A 536 19.32 -13.58 13.43
C TYR A 536 19.43 -12.99 12.03
N ARG A 537 18.92 -13.70 11.02
CA ARG A 537 18.84 -13.27 9.62
C ARG A 537 17.41 -12.85 9.25
N LEU A 538 17.26 -11.74 8.54
CA LEU A 538 15.97 -11.26 8.03
C LEU A 538 15.38 -12.21 7.00
N ILE A 539 14.12 -12.63 7.18
CA ILE A 539 13.41 -13.54 6.28
C ILE A 539 12.08 -13.02 5.77
N ALA A 540 11.40 -12.14 6.51
CA ALA A 540 10.15 -11.55 6.04
C ALA A 540 9.91 -10.17 6.65
N ILE A 541 9.23 -9.31 5.88
CA ILE A 541 8.82 -7.97 6.26
C ILE A 541 7.36 -7.80 5.84
N VAL A 542 6.47 -7.61 6.78
CA VAL A 542 5.07 -7.25 6.53
C VAL A 542 4.94 -5.73 6.58
N ILE A 543 4.41 -5.17 5.53
CA ILE A 543 4.24 -3.73 5.33
C ILE A 543 2.79 -3.36 5.61
N HIS A 544 2.60 -2.25 6.30
CA HIS A 544 1.33 -1.54 6.32
C HIS A 544 1.44 -0.28 5.46
N HIS A 545 0.66 -0.21 4.40
CA HIS A 545 0.54 0.93 3.51
C HIS A 545 -0.78 1.65 3.79
N GLY A 546 -0.72 2.84 4.32
CA GLY A 546 -1.87 3.66 4.74
C GLY A 546 -1.47 4.66 5.81
N LEU A 547 -2.28 5.67 6.02
CA LEU A 547 -2.00 6.77 6.97
C LEU A 547 -2.67 6.56 8.32
N SER A 548 -3.64 5.66 8.44
CA SER A 548 -4.39 5.41 9.68
C SER A 548 -4.36 3.94 10.09
N MET A 549 -4.70 3.68 11.35
CA MET A 549 -4.82 2.33 11.89
C MET A 549 -6.01 1.56 11.27
N ASN A 550 -7.09 2.28 10.95
CA ASN A 550 -8.36 1.69 10.52
C ASN A 550 -8.47 1.59 8.99
N SER A 551 -7.45 2.06 8.24
CA SER A 551 -7.47 2.02 6.77
C SER A 551 -6.07 1.85 6.21
N GLY A 552 -5.94 0.95 5.24
CA GLY A 552 -4.66 0.70 4.60
C GLY A 552 -4.66 -0.63 3.86
N HIS A 553 -3.50 -1.05 3.48
CA HIS A 553 -3.27 -2.32 2.80
C HIS A 553 -2.04 -3.02 3.36
N TYR A 554 -2.11 -4.34 3.51
CA TYR A 554 -0.99 -5.15 3.94
C TYR A 554 -0.44 -5.96 2.77
N TYR A 555 0.87 -6.05 2.69
CA TYR A 555 1.60 -6.95 1.80
C TYR A 555 2.92 -7.34 2.45
N SER A 556 3.63 -8.30 1.88
CA SER A 556 4.87 -8.80 2.49
C SER A 556 5.99 -8.97 1.47
N PHE A 557 7.20 -8.68 1.93
CA PHE A 557 8.44 -9.13 1.29
C PHE A 557 8.95 -10.36 2.02
N VAL A 558 9.28 -11.40 1.29
CA VAL A 558 9.62 -12.70 1.86
C VAL A 558 10.84 -13.29 1.16
N LEU A 559 11.78 -13.79 1.94
CA LEU A 559 12.99 -14.45 1.43
C LEU A 559 12.73 -15.94 1.20
N HIS A 560 12.86 -16.40 -0.04
CA HIS A 560 12.81 -17.81 -0.41
C HIS A 560 14.01 -18.18 -1.27
N ASN A 561 14.82 -19.14 -0.84
CA ASN A 561 16.00 -19.63 -1.57
C ASN A 561 16.92 -18.47 -2.01
N ASP A 562 17.22 -17.55 -1.08
CA ASP A 562 18.04 -16.35 -1.28
C ASP A 562 17.50 -15.33 -2.29
N ILE A 563 16.26 -15.46 -2.72
CA ILE A 563 15.55 -14.51 -3.58
C ILE A 563 14.44 -13.85 -2.75
N TRP A 564 14.36 -12.53 -2.80
CA TRP A 564 13.26 -11.77 -2.21
C TRP A 564 12.05 -11.77 -3.14
N TRP A 565 10.88 -11.96 -2.56
CA TRP A 565 9.59 -11.97 -3.24
C TRP A 565 8.65 -10.96 -2.61
N LEU A 566 8.03 -10.13 -3.43
CA LEU A 566 6.85 -9.36 -3.05
C LEU A 566 5.61 -10.26 -3.17
N PHE A 567 4.86 -10.37 -2.10
CA PHE A 567 3.52 -10.96 -2.09
C PHE A 567 2.50 -9.88 -1.76
N ASN A 568 1.76 -9.46 -2.76
CA ASN A 568 0.71 -8.46 -2.65
C ASN A 568 -0.59 -9.08 -3.16
N ASP A 569 -1.30 -9.78 -2.26
CA ASP A 569 -2.47 -10.59 -2.58
C ASP A 569 -2.18 -11.57 -3.73
N THR A 570 -2.82 -11.40 -4.89
CA THR A 570 -2.62 -12.24 -6.07
C THR A 570 -1.35 -11.90 -6.87
N HIS A 571 -0.82 -10.69 -6.66
CA HIS A 571 0.40 -10.26 -7.34
C HIS A 571 1.65 -10.78 -6.63
N VAL A 572 2.52 -11.46 -7.40
CA VAL A 572 3.77 -12.02 -6.89
C VAL A 572 4.91 -11.64 -7.83
N GLU A 573 5.97 -11.06 -7.29
CA GLU A 573 7.13 -10.58 -8.04
C GLU A 573 8.43 -10.87 -7.30
N SER A 574 9.50 -11.23 -8.04
CA SER A 574 10.84 -11.40 -7.47
C SER A 574 11.64 -10.10 -7.52
N LEU A 575 12.36 -9.81 -6.45
CA LEU A 575 13.08 -8.54 -6.27
C LEU A 575 14.48 -8.79 -5.70
N SER A 576 15.40 -7.83 -5.91
CA SER A 576 16.64 -7.77 -5.15
C SER A 576 16.39 -7.15 -3.77
N PHE A 577 17.25 -7.43 -2.78
CA PHE A 577 17.14 -6.79 -1.46
C PHE A 577 17.32 -5.26 -1.54
N ASP A 578 18.16 -4.77 -2.43
CA ASP A 578 18.31 -3.35 -2.70
C ASP A 578 16.98 -2.72 -3.19
N SER A 579 16.23 -3.42 -4.04
CA SER A 579 14.89 -2.98 -4.46
C SER A 579 13.88 -2.97 -3.31
N VAL A 580 13.96 -3.93 -2.37
CA VAL A 580 13.14 -3.94 -1.16
C VAL A 580 13.46 -2.73 -0.28
N CYS A 581 14.74 -2.38 -0.08
CA CYS A 581 15.14 -1.20 0.68
C CYS A 581 14.65 0.10 0.03
N LYS A 582 14.82 0.23 -1.28
CA LYS A 582 14.35 1.38 -2.07
C LYS A 582 12.83 1.52 -2.05
N HIS A 583 12.09 0.43 -1.86
CA HIS A 583 10.63 0.48 -1.77
C HIS A 583 10.16 1.36 -0.61
N PHE A 584 10.83 1.30 0.56
CA PHE A 584 10.49 2.12 1.72
C PHE A 584 10.87 3.60 1.56
N GLU A 585 11.82 3.89 0.67
CA GLU A 585 12.18 5.26 0.33
C GLU A 585 11.19 5.88 -0.65
N LYS A 586 10.60 5.03 -1.48
CA LYS A 586 9.72 5.42 -2.58
C LYS A 586 8.29 5.74 -2.12
N PHE A 587 7.75 4.97 -1.20
CA PHE A 587 6.37 5.10 -0.74
C PHE A 587 6.32 5.65 0.69
N SER A 588 5.96 6.91 0.83
CA SER A 588 5.96 7.62 2.13
C SER A 588 4.99 7.02 3.15
N SER A 589 3.88 6.45 2.70
CA SER A 589 2.86 5.83 3.55
C SER A 589 3.09 4.33 3.80
N ALA A 590 4.02 3.70 3.06
CA ALA A 590 4.40 2.30 3.25
C ALA A 590 5.47 2.16 4.33
N SER A 591 5.18 1.41 5.37
CA SER A 591 6.10 1.25 6.49
C SER A 591 6.18 -0.19 6.97
N PRO A 592 7.38 -0.70 7.29
CA PRO A 592 7.55 -1.97 7.96
C PRO A 592 6.75 -2.00 9.27
N TYR A 593 5.97 -3.05 9.48
CA TYR A 593 5.12 -3.17 10.66
C TYR A 593 5.44 -4.44 11.46
N VAL A 594 5.39 -5.63 10.82
CA VAL A 594 5.85 -6.89 11.41
C VAL A 594 7.06 -7.38 10.64
N ILE A 595 8.12 -7.75 11.35
CA ILE A 595 9.39 -8.16 10.78
C ILE A 595 9.75 -9.52 11.36
N MET A 596 10.16 -10.47 10.53
CA MET A 596 10.54 -11.80 10.98
C MET A 596 12.01 -12.09 10.66
N TYR A 597 12.70 -12.55 11.68
CA TYR A 597 14.10 -12.96 11.62
C TYR A 597 14.26 -14.44 11.99
N GLU A 598 15.11 -15.16 11.29
CA GLU A 598 15.47 -16.56 11.55
C GLU A 598 16.78 -16.64 12.31
N LYS A 599 16.82 -17.43 13.39
CA LYS A 599 18.01 -17.66 14.19
C LYS A 599 19.09 -18.36 13.37
N GLN A 600 20.29 -17.77 13.30
CA GLN A 600 21.42 -18.41 12.65
C GLN A 600 21.95 -19.58 13.51
N LYS A 601 22.17 -20.72 12.89
CA LYS A 601 22.74 -21.92 13.51
C LYS A 601 24.21 -22.03 13.13
N ASN A 602 25.04 -22.42 14.08
CA ASN A 602 26.49 -22.61 13.87
C ASN A 602 26.82 -23.79 12.96
N GLU A 603 25.88 -24.74 12.78
CA GLU A 603 26.03 -25.90 11.90
C GLU A 603 24.85 -25.96 10.92
N THR A 604 25.12 -26.05 9.64
CA THR A 604 24.12 -26.24 8.59
C THR A 604 23.73 -27.72 8.51
N GLU A 605 22.92 -28.19 9.46
CA GLU A 605 22.20 -29.45 9.20
C GLU A 605 21.25 -29.22 8.02
N PRO A 606 21.21 -30.13 7.04
CA PRO A 606 20.31 -30.02 5.91
C PRO A 606 18.86 -30.02 6.43
N ILE A 607 18.12 -28.98 6.14
CA ILE A 607 16.71 -28.86 6.52
C ILE A 607 15.95 -30.02 5.87
N ALA A 608 15.37 -30.88 6.68
CA ALA A 608 14.59 -32.02 6.20
C ALA A 608 13.44 -31.53 5.30
N LYS A 609 13.25 -32.19 4.16
CA LYS A 609 12.09 -31.90 3.29
C LYS A 609 10.80 -32.22 4.06
N PRO A 610 9.72 -31.44 3.87
CA PRO A 610 8.45 -31.75 4.54
C PRO A 610 7.90 -33.08 4.12
N ILE A 611 7.41 -33.85 5.07
CA ILE A 611 6.65 -35.09 4.81
C ILE A 611 5.19 -34.68 4.65
N ILE A 612 4.76 -34.53 3.40
CA ILE A 612 3.37 -34.16 3.09
C ILE A 612 2.51 -35.43 3.15
N SER A 613 1.36 -35.35 3.82
CA SER A 613 0.43 -36.48 3.90
C SER A 613 -0.09 -36.86 2.50
N SER A 614 -0.27 -38.17 2.25
CA SER A 614 -0.78 -38.66 0.96
C SER A 614 -2.16 -38.09 0.61
N ALA A 615 -2.99 -37.80 1.61
CA ALA A 615 -4.30 -37.17 1.43
C ALA A 615 -4.18 -35.74 0.93
N LEU A 616 -3.28 -34.96 1.50
CA LEU A 616 -3.01 -33.57 1.08
C LEU A 616 -2.40 -33.54 -0.32
N GLN A 617 -1.40 -34.41 -0.58
CA GLN A 617 -0.79 -34.55 -1.89
C GLN A 617 -1.85 -34.88 -2.95
N SER A 618 -2.70 -35.90 -2.71
CA SER A 618 -3.77 -36.29 -3.65
C SER A 618 -4.79 -35.14 -3.88
N THR A 619 -5.03 -34.31 -2.87
CA THR A 619 -5.94 -33.16 -3.00
C THR A 619 -5.36 -32.11 -3.95
N VAL A 620 -4.08 -31.76 -3.78
CA VAL A 620 -3.40 -30.79 -4.64
C VAL A 620 -3.19 -31.35 -6.05
N ASP A 621 -2.81 -32.62 -6.19
CA ASP A 621 -2.63 -33.28 -7.50
C ASP A 621 -3.92 -33.27 -8.31
N ARG A 622 -5.07 -33.52 -7.68
CA ARG A 622 -6.38 -33.43 -8.33
C ARG A 622 -6.69 -32.01 -8.81
N ASP A 623 -6.41 -30.99 -7.99
CA ASP A 623 -6.60 -29.60 -8.40
C ASP A 623 -5.65 -29.21 -9.54
N ASN A 624 -4.40 -29.66 -9.50
CA ASN A 624 -3.43 -29.46 -10.57
C ASN A 624 -3.87 -30.11 -11.88
N ALA A 625 -4.47 -31.31 -11.82
CA ALA A 625 -5.05 -31.98 -12.99
C ALA A 625 -6.23 -31.20 -13.57
N MET A 626 -7.12 -30.69 -12.72
CA MET A 626 -8.23 -29.82 -13.14
C MET A 626 -7.69 -28.53 -13.78
N TYR A 627 -6.71 -27.89 -13.17
CA TYR A 627 -6.11 -26.69 -13.73
C TYR A 627 -5.47 -26.94 -15.09
N SER A 628 -4.78 -28.07 -15.26
CA SER A 628 -4.21 -28.44 -16.55
C SER A 628 -5.29 -28.64 -17.64
N GLN A 629 -6.47 -29.16 -17.28
CA GLN A 629 -7.59 -29.29 -18.20
C GLN A 629 -8.19 -27.91 -18.56
N GLU A 630 -8.33 -27.01 -17.57
CA GLU A 630 -8.80 -25.63 -17.78
C GLU A 630 -7.89 -24.83 -18.74
N GLN A 631 -6.60 -25.16 -18.82
CA GLN A 631 -5.65 -24.47 -19.72
C GLN A 631 -5.73 -24.99 -21.17
N VAL A 632 -6.34 -26.13 -21.41
CA VAL A 632 -6.47 -26.76 -22.75
C VAL A 632 -7.80 -26.44 -23.40
N THR A 633 -8.82 -26.09 -22.61
CA THR A 633 -10.16 -25.65 -23.09
C THR A 633 -10.23 -24.15 -23.30
#